data_f917a7f91582722e97d222dc1ef1447c
#
_entry.id   f917a7f91582722e97d222dc1ef1447c
#
_cell.length_a   1.000
_cell.length_b   1.000
_cell.length_c   1.000
_cell.angle_alpha   90.00
_cell.angle_beta   90.00
_cell.angle_gamma   90.00
#
_symmetry.space_group_name_H-M   'P 1'
#
loop_
_entity.id
_entity.type
_entity.pdbx_description
1 polymer ?
#
loop_
_entity_poly.entity_id
_entity_poly.type
_entity_poly.pdbx_seq_one_letter_code
_entity_poly.pdbx_strand_id
1 'polypeptide(L)'
;THSYSSAASDVYKRQSLLGLTGLIAEPMAWLQSLVFERRLKQLQLPSDPVVVIGHWRSGTTYLHQLLSCDPTVVTARNSLTVAPQVALLLRPLLRWWLQITMTDQRPIDAVPWSADDPQEDEIGLARLTMDSHMAGLAFPQDYLHHLGRCVIHQTPEFGRKLERFTRLTLLHQDDR
;
A
#
# COMPACT_ATOMS: atom_id res chain seq x y z
N THR A 1 -7.85 37.77 5.40
CA THR A 1 -8.65 37.27 4.25
C THR A 1 -7.80 36.58 3.18
N HIS A 2 -6.51 36.92 3.00
CA HIS A 2 -5.64 36.28 2.00
C HIS A 2 -5.28 34.82 2.30
N SER A 3 -5.25 34.39 3.56
CA SER A 3 -4.85 33.05 3.98
C SER A 3 -5.86 31.96 3.58
N TYR A 4 -7.16 32.23 3.66
CA TYR A 4 -8.19 31.26 3.31
C TYR A 4 -8.30 30.98 1.80
N SER A 5 -8.09 32.01 0.97
CA SER A 5 -8.10 31.87 -0.50
C SER A 5 -6.96 31.01 -1.02
N SER A 6 -5.76 31.12 -0.44
CA SER A 6 -4.60 30.30 -0.78
C SER A 6 -4.82 28.83 -0.42
N ALA A 7 -5.28 28.56 0.81
CA ALA A 7 -5.56 27.18 1.25
C ALA A 7 -6.65 26.49 0.40
N ALA A 8 -7.72 27.21 0.04
CA ALA A 8 -8.76 26.69 -0.84
C ALA A 8 -8.21 26.37 -2.24
N SER A 9 -7.38 27.26 -2.81
CA SER A 9 -6.74 27.02 -4.11
C SER A 9 -5.86 25.77 -4.10
N ASP A 10 -5.11 25.53 -3.03
CA ASP A 10 -4.24 24.36 -2.92
C ASP A 10 -5.03 23.05 -2.73
N VAL A 11 -6.16 23.10 -2.04
CA VAL A 11 -7.09 21.96 -1.93
C VAL A 11 -7.66 21.61 -3.32
N TYR A 12 -8.14 22.60 -4.08
CA TYR A 12 -8.67 22.36 -5.44
C TYR A 12 -7.60 21.80 -6.39
N LYS A 13 -6.37 22.29 -6.34
CA LYS A 13 -5.26 21.76 -7.15
C LYS A 13 -4.97 20.30 -6.82
N ARG A 14 -4.94 19.96 -5.52
CA ARG A 14 -4.74 18.57 -5.07
C ARG A 14 -5.89 17.66 -5.51
N GLN A 15 -7.14 18.10 -5.36
CA GLN A 15 -8.31 17.36 -5.82
C GLN A 15 -8.32 17.15 -7.33
N SER A 16 -7.97 18.18 -8.11
CA SER A 16 -7.89 18.06 -9.56
C SER A 16 -6.78 17.10 -9.99
N LEU A 17 -5.62 17.14 -9.33
CA LEU A 17 -4.53 16.21 -9.57
C LEU A 17 -4.93 14.77 -9.23
N LEU A 18 -5.59 14.55 -8.09
CA LEU A 18 -6.10 13.24 -7.69
C LEU A 18 -7.17 12.72 -8.67
N GLY A 19 -8.07 13.58 -9.11
CA GLY A 19 -9.06 13.23 -10.13
C GLY A 19 -8.43 12.81 -11.46
N LEU A 20 -7.43 13.58 -11.92
CA LEU A 20 -6.71 13.27 -13.16
C LEU A 20 -5.91 11.97 -13.06
N THR A 21 -5.20 11.76 -11.94
CA THR A 21 -4.48 10.51 -11.70
C THR A 21 -5.42 9.31 -11.60
N GLY A 22 -6.62 9.50 -11.03
CA GLY A 22 -7.67 8.47 -11.00
C GLY A 22 -8.14 8.08 -12.40
N LEU A 23 -8.40 9.05 -13.28
CA LEU A 23 -8.82 8.79 -14.65
C LEU A 23 -7.83 7.94 -15.46
N ILE A 24 -6.52 8.06 -15.16
CA ILE A 24 -5.48 7.25 -15.79
C ILE A 24 -5.31 5.90 -15.06
N ALA A 25 -5.36 5.92 -13.73
CA ALA A 25 -5.12 4.74 -12.90
C ALA A 25 -6.25 3.70 -13.01
N GLU A 26 -7.51 4.12 -13.13
CA GLU A 26 -8.65 3.21 -13.22
C GLU A 26 -8.61 2.28 -14.43
N PRO A 27 -8.39 2.74 -15.67
CA PRO A 27 -8.23 1.84 -16.82
C PRO A 27 -7.06 0.88 -16.67
N MET A 28 -5.94 1.35 -16.06
CA MET A 28 -4.77 0.50 -15.81
C MET A 28 -5.05 -0.55 -14.72
N ALA A 29 -5.78 -0.18 -13.67
CA ALA A 29 -6.22 -1.12 -12.63
C ALA A 29 -7.16 -2.19 -13.20
N TRP A 30 -8.08 -1.80 -14.07
CA TRP A 30 -8.95 -2.73 -14.79
C TRP A 30 -8.12 -3.67 -15.70
N LEU A 31 -7.17 -3.13 -16.45
CA LEU A 31 -6.27 -3.92 -17.29
C LEU A 31 -5.41 -4.89 -16.46
N GLN A 32 -4.87 -4.45 -15.33
CA GLN A 32 -4.15 -5.33 -14.41
C GLN A 32 -5.05 -6.48 -13.93
N SER A 33 -6.28 -6.19 -13.54
CA SER A 33 -7.24 -7.21 -13.15
C SER A 33 -7.50 -8.19 -14.30
N LEU A 34 -7.73 -7.71 -15.51
CA LEU A 34 -7.97 -8.56 -16.66
C LEU A 34 -6.79 -9.51 -16.95
N VAL A 35 -5.57 -8.99 -16.90
CA VAL A 35 -4.35 -9.75 -17.23
C VAL A 35 -3.98 -10.74 -16.12
N PHE A 36 -4.05 -10.34 -14.86
CA PHE A 36 -3.49 -11.10 -13.75
C PHE A 36 -4.52 -11.87 -12.91
N GLU A 37 -5.82 -11.63 -13.07
CA GLU A 37 -6.86 -12.22 -12.23
C GLU A 37 -6.83 -13.76 -12.23
N ARG A 38 -6.56 -14.37 -13.38
CA ARG A 38 -6.45 -15.84 -13.49
C ARG A 38 -5.26 -16.37 -12.68
N ARG A 39 -4.09 -15.73 -12.80
CA ARG A 39 -2.89 -16.10 -12.04
C ARG A 39 -3.12 -15.88 -10.54
N LEU A 40 -3.69 -14.74 -10.14
CA LEU A 40 -4.00 -14.44 -8.74
C LEU A 40 -4.91 -15.51 -8.12
N LYS A 41 -5.96 -15.94 -8.81
CA LYS A 41 -6.89 -16.96 -8.31
C LYS A 41 -6.26 -18.35 -8.17
N GLN A 42 -5.23 -18.66 -8.95
CA GLN A 42 -4.53 -19.93 -8.91
C GLN A 42 -3.46 -20.01 -7.80
N LEU A 43 -3.01 -18.87 -7.28
CA LEU A 43 -2.05 -18.85 -6.18
C LEU A 43 -2.69 -19.41 -4.91
N GLN A 44 -1.98 -20.32 -4.26
CA GLN A 44 -2.34 -20.80 -2.93
C GLN A 44 -1.80 -19.82 -1.89
N LEU A 45 -2.64 -19.47 -0.94
CA LEU A 45 -2.21 -18.66 0.21
C LEU A 45 -1.40 -19.54 1.17
N PRO A 46 -0.36 -18.98 1.82
CA PRO A 46 0.37 -19.70 2.85
C PRO A 46 -0.57 -20.04 4.03
N SER A 47 -0.39 -21.23 4.58
CA SER A 47 -1.17 -21.72 5.73
C SER A 47 -0.72 -21.12 7.06
N ASP A 48 0.51 -20.63 7.10
CA ASP A 48 1.24 -20.22 8.31
C ASP A 48 1.91 -18.85 8.14
N PRO A 49 1.13 -17.76 8.00
CA PRO A 49 1.69 -16.43 7.87
C PRO A 49 2.39 -15.99 9.16
N VAL A 50 3.56 -15.38 9.05
CA VAL A 50 4.23 -14.71 10.16
C VAL A 50 3.67 -13.30 10.30
N VAL A 51 3.11 -12.98 11.46
CA VAL A 51 2.53 -11.66 11.74
C VAL A 51 3.40 -10.93 12.77
N VAL A 52 3.92 -9.78 12.38
CA VAL A 52 4.70 -8.90 13.26
C VAL A 52 3.76 -7.87 13.89
N ILE A 53 3.53 -7.97 15.19
CA ILE A 53 2.69 -7.05 15.94
C ILE A 53 3.55 -6.33 16.97
N GLY A 54 3.39 -5.02 17.08
CA GLY A 54 4.12 -4.24 18.07
C GLY A 54 3.57 -2.83 18.22
N HIS A 55 3.92 -2.20 19.35
CA HIS A 55 3.63 -0.78 19.58
C HIS A 55 4.47 0.09 18.63
N TRP A 56 3.99 1.28 18.33
CA TRP A 56 4.75 2.26 17.56
C TRP A 56 6.14 2.50 18.16
N ARG A 57 7.16 2.55 17.29
CA ARG A 57 8.57 2.74 17.64
C ARG A 57 9.17 1.64 18.56
N SER A 58 8.62 0.43 18.50
CA SER A 58 9.17 -0.74 19.21
C SER A 58 10.15 -1.57 18.37
N GLY A 59 10.53 -1.08 17.19
CA GLY A 59 11.48 -1.78 16.30
C GLY A 59 10.84 -2.78 15.33
N THR A 60 9.52 -2.75 15.16
CA THR A 60 8.81 -3.64 14.22
C THR A 60 9.32 -3.53 12.79
N THR A 61 9.63 -2.33 12.32
CA THR A 61 10.25 -2.11 10.99
C THR A 61 11.59 -2.83 10.86
N TYR A 62 12.44 -2.73 11.87
CA TYR A 62 13.74 -3.41 11.86
C TYR A 62 13.59 -4.93 11.89
N LEU A 63 12.70 -5.46 12.73
CA LEU A 63 12.39 -6.88 12.76
C LEU A 63 11.86 -7.36 11.40
N HIS A 64 10.96 -6.60 10.78
CA HIS A 64 10.42 -6.90 9.45
C HIS A 64 11.54 -6.94 8.39
N GLN A 65 12.47 -5.99 8.42
CA GLN A 65 13.63 -5.99 7.53
C GLN A 65 14.53 -7.22 7.76
N LEU A 66 14.79 -7.61 9.00
CA LEU A 66 15.56 -8.80 9.31
C LEU A 66 14.89 -10.08 8.79
N LEU A 67 13.58 -10.24 9.02
CA LEU A 67 12.82 -11.36 8.49
C LEU A 67 12.83 -11.41 6.96
N SER A 68 12.80 -10.26 6.31
CA SER A 68 12.84 -10.17 4.85
C SER A 68 14.19 -10.51 4.23
N CYS A 69 15.25 -10.67 5.03
CA CYS A 69 16.54 -11.16 4.56
C CYS A 69 16.51 -12.67 4.29
N ASP A 70 15.55 -13.40 4.84
CA ASP A 70 15.34 -14.81 4.52
C ASP A 70 14.71 -14.92 3.11
N PRO A 71 15.35 -15.60 2.15
CA PRO A 71 14.82 -15.72 0.79
C PRO A 71 13.51 -16.51 0.71
N THR A 72 13.15 -17.25 1.73
CA THR A 72 11.88 -18.00 1.81
C THR A 72 10.70 -17.13 2.28
N VAL A 73 10.99 -15.97 2.85
CA VAL A 73 9.97 -15.03 3.34
C VAL A 73 9.49 -14.12 2.23
N VAL A 74 8.20 -14.15 1.97
CA VAL A 74 7.53 -13.23 1.04
C VAL A 74 6.89 -12.10 1.83
N THR A 75 7.17 -10.86 1.45
CA THR A 75 6.61 -9.66 2.08
C THR A 75 6.28 -8.58 1.06
N ALA A 76 5.32 -7.74 1.37
CA ALA A 76 5.01 -6.59 0.53
C ALA A 76 6.21 -5.62 0.45
N ARG A 77 6.39 -5.00 -0.71
CA ARG A 77 7.47 -4.05 -0.99
C ARG A 77 6.90 -2.65 -1.24
N ASN A 78 7.71 -1.64 -1.06
CA ASN A 78 7.33 -0.25 -1.36
C ASN A 78 6.75 -0.11 -2.77
N SER A 79 7.36 -0.76 -3.77
CA SER A 79 6.91 -0.74 -5.16
C SER A 79 5.54 -1.37 -5.40
N LEU A 80 5.10 -2.28 -4.51
CA LEU A 80 3.74 -2.81 -4.53
C LEU A 80 2.77 -1.91 -3.76
N THR A 81 3.13 -1.53 -2.53
CA THR A 81 2.22 -0.83 -1.61
C THR A 81 1.86 0.57 -2.05
N VAL A 82 2.71 1.21 -2.86
CA VAL A 82 2.45 2.58 -3.37
C VAL A 82 1.24 2.65 -4.29
N ALA A 83 1.00 1.62 -5.10
CA ALA A 83 -0.14 1.57 -6.02
C ALA A 83 -0.51 0.11 -6.35
N PRO A 84 -1.02 -0.69 -5.38
CA PRO A 84 -1.23 -2.13 -5.57
C PRO A 84 -2.18 -2.48 -6.71
N GLN A 85 -3.10 -1.57 -7.06
CA GLN A 85 -4.04 -1.74 -8.16
C GLN A 85 -3.40 -1.74 -9.55
N VAL A 86 -2.16 -1.25 -9.70
CA VAL A 86 -1.42 -1.19 -10.97
C VAL A 86 0.02 -1.72 -10.86
N ALA A 87 0.43 -2.17 -9.68
CA ALA A 87 1.83 -2.48 -9.36
C ALA A 87 2.40 -3.65 -10.17
N LEU A 88 1.60 -4.63 -10.55
CA LEU A 88 2.05 -5.75 -11.38
C LEU A 88 2.25 -5.31 -12.85
N LEU A 89 1.36 -4.46 -13.35
CA LEU A 89 1.40 -3.99 -14.73
C LEU A 89 2.50 -2.92 -14.94
N LEU A 90 2.62 -2.00 -13.99
CA LEU A 90 3.51 -0.83 -14.09
C LEU A 90 4.76 -0.96 -13.21
N ARG A 91 5.13 -2.16 -12.79
CA ARG A 91 6.25 -2.42 -11.88
C ARG A 91 7.55 -1.68 -12.21
N PRO A 92 8.11 -1.76 -13.44
CA PRO A 92 9.36 -1.06 -13.76
C PRO A 92 9.20 0.46 -13.67
N LEU A 93 8.06 0.99 -14.08
CA LEU A 93 7.76 2.42 -14.01
C LEU A 93 7.63 2.90 -12.55
N LEU A 94 6.94 2.14 -11.71
CA LEU A 94 6.80 2.47 -10.28
C LEU A 94 8.13 2.39 -9.55
N ARG A 95 8.97 1.40 -9.85
CA ARG A 95 10.32 1.31 -9.27
C ARG A 95 11.18 2.50 -9.69
N TRP A 96 11.22 2.82 -10.97
CA TRP A 96 11.93 3.99 -11.48
C TRP A 96 11.43 5.28 -10.84
N TRP A 97 10.11 5.48 -10.79
CA TRP A 97 9.51 6.64 -10.17
C TRP A 97 9.87 6.76 -8.68
N LEU A 98 9.81 5.65 -7.94
CA LEU A 98 10.23 5.63 -6.53
C LEU A 98 11.71 5.97 -6.37
N GLN A 99 12.59 5.45 -7.23
CA GLN A 99 14.03 5.73 -7.17
C GLN A 99 14.35 7.22 -7.33
N ILE A 100 13.59 7.95 -8.12
CA ILE A 100 13.80 9.40 -8.32
C ILE A 100 13.06 10.30 -7.32
N THR A 101 12.01 9.77 -6.67
CA THR A 101 11.19 10.57 -5.74
C THR A 101 11.45 10.26 -4.27
N MET A 102 11.95 9.05 -3.97
CA MET A 102 12.33 8.70 -2.61
C MET A 102 13.65 9.37 -2.23
N THR A 103 13.69 9.87 -1.02
CA THR A 103 14.94 10.33 -0.40
C THR A 103 15.73 9.13 0.08
N ASP A 104 17.07 9.27 0.22
CA ASP A 104 17.94 8.19 0.69
C ASP A 104 17.54 7.64 2.09
N GLN A 105 16.86 8.46 2.87
CA GLN A 105 16.43 8.13 4.21
C GLN A 105 14.96 8.51 4.42
N ARG A 106 14.26 7.72 5.23
CA ARG A 106 12.89 8.01 5.62
C ARG A 106 12.83 9.29 6.45
N PRO A 107 11.91 10.21 6.15
CA PRO A 107 11.80 11.48 6.88
C PRO A 107 11.51 11.32 8.38
N ILE A 108 10.95 10.17 8.81
CA ILE A 108 10.47 9.94 10.17
C ILE A 108 11.58 9.44 11.10
N ASP A 109 12.50 8.60 10.58
CA ASP A 109 13.45 7.86 11.44
C ASP A 109 14.86 7.72 10.83
N ALA A 110 15.14 8.40 9.74
CA ALA A 110 16.42 8.37 9.03
C ALA A 110 16.91 6.95 8.65
N VAL A 111 16.02 5.96 8.59
CA VAL A 111 16.34 4.62 8.11
C VAL A 111 16.46 4.65 6.59
N PRO A 112 17.53 4.06 6.00
CA PRO A 112 17.62 3.92 4.55
C PRO A 112 16.42 3.13 4.02
N TRP A 113 15.90 3.53 2.87
CA TRP A 113 14.80 2.83 2.23
C TRP A 113 14.84 2.91 0.72
N SER A 114 14.28 1.92 0.07
CA SER A 114 14.25 1.80 -1.38
C SER A 114 12.90 1.28 -1.88
N ALA A 115 12.72 1.25 -3.19
CA ALA A 115 11.53 0.68 -3.81
C ALA A 115 11.32 -0.81 -3.49
N ASP A 116 12.40 -1.51 -3.19
CA ASP A 116 12.40 -2.97 -2.94
C ASP A 116 12.44 -3.35 -1.46
N ASP A 117 12.48 -2.37 -0.57
CA ASP A 117 12.43 -2.65 0.87
C ASP A 117 11.04 -3.11 1.31
N PRO A 118 10.98 -3.95 2.37
CA PRO A 118 9.73 -4.41 2.92
C PRO A 118 8.90 -3.25 3.45
N GLN A 119 7.60 -3.36 3.27
CA GLN A 119 6.64 -2.34 3.70
C GLN A 119 5.45 -3.01 4.38
N GLU A 120 4.84 -2.30 5.30
CA GLU A 120 3.66 -2.73 6.01
C GLU A 120 2.48 -2.98 5.06
N ASP A 121 1.84 -4.14 5.19
CA ASP A 121 0.68 -4.54 4.38
C ASP A 121 -0.47 -3.55 4.52
N GLU A 122 -0.62 -2.95 5.70
CA GLU A 122 -1.64 -1.98 6.02
C GLU A 122 -1.62 -0.76 5.09
N ILE A 123 -0.44 -0.34 4.63
CA ILE A 123 -0.30 0.78 3.68
C ILE A 123 -0.89 0.40 2.31
N GLY A 124 -0.63 -0.81 1.85
CA GLY A 124 -1.19 -1.34 0.61
C GLY A 124 -2.71 -1.55 0.72
N LEU A 125 -3.17 -2.08 1.84
CA LEU A 125 -4.59 -2.26 2.12
C LEU A 125 -5.33 -0.93 2.18
N ALA A 126 -4.77 0.10 2.85
CA ALA A 126 -5.38 1.43 2.88
C ALA A 126 -5.64 2.00 1.49
N ARG A 127 -4.78 1.68 0.52
CA ARG A 127 -4.95 2.12 -0.88
C ARG A 127 -5.95 1.29 -1.67
N LEU A 128 -6.19 0.06 -1.26
CA LEU A 128 -7.15 -0.83 -1.94
C LEU A 128 -8.57 -0.68 -1.42
N THR A 129 -8.74 -0.37 -0.15
CA THR A 129 -10.05 -0.50 0.49
C THR A 129 -10.51 0.76 1.23
N MET A 130 -9.62 1.61 1.65
CA MET A 130 -9.87 2.68 2.63
C MET A 130 -10.38 2.16 4.01
N ASP A 131 -10.59 0.85 4.18
CA ASP A 131 -10.95 0.21 5.43
C ASP A 131 -9.69 -0.13 6.23
N SER A 132 -9.02 0.91 6.71
CA SER A 132 -7.72 0.82 7.35
C SER A 132 -7.57 1.96 8.36
N HIS A 133 -6.90 1.69 9.47
CA HIS A 133 -6.54 2.74 10.43
C HIS A 133 -5.61 3.80 9.80
N MET A 134 -4.79 3.42 8.83
CA MET A 134 -3.94 4.37 8.08
C MET A 134 -4.78 5.34 7.26
N ALA A 135 -5.91 4.91 6.69
CA ALA A 135 -6.86 5.80 6.05
C ALA A 135 -7.43 6.81 7.07
N GLY A 136 -7.74 6.36 8.29
CA GLY A 136 -8.17 7.24 9.37
C GLY A 136 -7.12 8.28 9.78
N LEU A 137 -5.83 7.95 9.73
CA LEU A 137 -4.77 8.94 9.97
C LEU A 137 -4.70 9.99 8.85
N ALA A 138 -4.97 9.61 7.61
CA ALA A 138 -5.06 10.56 6.48
C ALA A 138 -6.31 11.44 6.55
N PHE A 139 -7.39 10.94 7.16
CA PHE A 139 -8.67 11.64 7.35
C PHE A 139 -9.07 11.66 8.83
N PRO A 140 -8.42 12.51 9.67
CA PRO A 140 -8.59 12.47 11.11
C PRO A 140 -10.02 12.68 11.62
N GLN A 141 -10.86 13.40 10.85
CA GLN A 141 -12.25 13.64 11.22
C GLN A 141 -13.09 12.35 11.16
N ASP A 142 -12.72 11.42 10.28
CA ASP A 142 -13.40 10.15 10.05
C ASP A 142 -12.64 8.96 10.65
N TYR A 143 -11.65 9.22 11.52
CA TYR A 143 -10.77 8.17 12.07
C TYR A 143 -11.53 7.00 12.69
N LEU A 144 -12.52 7.28 13.55
CA LEU A 144 -13.31 6.24 14.21
C LEU A 144 -14.15 5.42 13.23
N HIS A 145 -14.61 6.03 12.14
CA HIS A 145 -15.31 5.32 11.08
C HIS A 145 -14.40 4.29 10.40
N HIS A 146 -13.21 4.71 9.99
CA HIS A 146 -12.23 3.82 9.35
C HIS A 146 -11.76 2.72 10.31
N LEU A 147 -11.46 3.07 11.56
CA LEU A 147 -11.08 2.11 12.61
C LEU A 147 -12.20 1.09 12.87
N GLY A 148 -13.45 1.54 12.93
CA GLY A 148 -14.61 0.68 13.11
C GLY A 148 -14.73 -0.37 12.03
N ARG A 149 -14.49 0.00 10.78
CA ARG A 149 -14.63 -0.90 9.63
C ARG A 149 -13.51 -1.95 9.52
N CYS A 150 -12.30 -1.64 9.93
CA CYS A 150 -11.17 -2.59 9.81
C CYS A 150 -10.91 -3.42 11.08
N VAL A 151 -11.21 -2.88 12.26
CA VAL A 151 -10.87 -3.53 13.54
C VAL A 151 -12.11 -4.10 14.23
N ILE A 152 -13.18 -3.31 14.33
CA ILE A 152 -14.37 -3.65 15.16
C ILE A 152 -15.37 -4.49 14.36
N HIS A 153 -15.60 -4.11 13.12
CA HIS A 153 -16.59 -4.73 12.24
C HIS A 153 -15.92 -5.39 11.04
N GLN A 154 -15.09 -6.41 11.28
CA GLN A 154 -14.44 -7.17 10.22
C GLN A 154 -15.47 -7.61 9.17
N THR A 155 -15.54 -6.84 8.08
CA THR A 155 -16.47 -7.13 7.01
C THR A 155 -15.92 -8.26 6.15
N PRO A 156 -16.76 -9.13 5.57
CA PRO A 156 -16.31 -10.12 4.58
C PRO A 156 -15.57 -9.47 3.39
N GLU A 157 -15.85 -8.20 3.13
CA GLU A 157 -15.17 -7.42 2.10
C GLU A 157 -13.71 -7.15 2.48
N PHE A 158 -13.43 -6.77 3.71
CA PHE A 158 -12.07 -6.58 4.20
C PHE A 158 -11.24 -7.87 4.04
N GLY A 159 -11.80 -9.01 4.46
CA GLY A 159 -11.15 -10.32 4.28
C GLY A 159 -10.80 -10.62 2.81
N ARG A 160 -11.73 -10.37 1.88
CA ARG A 160 -11.47 -10.53 0.45
C ARG A 160 -10.36 -9.59 -0.08
N LYS A 161 -10.30 -8.36 0.43
CA LYS A 161 -9.26 -7.39 0.04
C LYS A 161 -7.90 -7.77 0.59
N LEU A 162 -7.84 -8.24 1.85
CA LEU A 162 -6.63 -8.77 2.46
C LEU A 162 -6.11 -9.98 1.67
N GLU A 163 -6.97 -10.94 1.39
CA GLU A 163 -6.63 -12.11 0.57
C GLU A 163 -6.10 -11.69 -0.80
N ARG A 164 -6.77 -10.75 -1.48
CA ARG A 164 -6.31 -10.22 -2.76
C ARG A 164 -4.95 -9.56 -2.65
N PHE A 165 -4.73 -8.75 -1.62
CA PHE A 165 -3.45 -8.09 -1.39
C PHE A 165 -2.32 -9.10 -1.14
N THR A 166 -2.56 -10.14 -0.34
CA THR A 166 -1.59 -11.23 -0.11
C THR A 166 -1.23 -11.92 -1.43
N ARG A 167 -2.21 -12.23 -2.29
CA ARG A 167 -1.97 -12.81 -3.61
C ARG A 167 -1.17 -11.87 -4.53
N LEU A 168 -1.43 -10.56 -4.48
CA LEU A 168 -0.63 -9.55 -5.19
C LEU A 168 0.81 -9.54 -4.69
N THR A 169 1.03 -9.64 -3.39
CA THR A 169 2.37 -9.72 -2.77
C THR A 169 3.13 -10.94 -3.26
N LEU A 170 2.50 -12.12 -3.24
CA LEU A 170 3.09 -13.36 -3.75
C LEU A 170 3.50 -13.22 -5.22
N LEU A 171 2.58 -12.77 -6.07
CA LEU A 171 2.84 -12.64 -7.51
C LEU A 171 3.88 -11.56 -7.81
N HIS A 172 3.84 -10.44 -7.08
CA HIS A 172 4.83 -9.36 -7.25
C HIS A 172 6.25 -9.80 -6.89
N GLN A 173 6.42 -10.78 -6.01
CA GLN A 173 7.74 -11.31 -5.64
C GLN A 173 8.20 -12.45 -6.57
N ASP A 174 7.29 -13.26 -7.09
CA ASP A 174 7.58 -14.38 -7.99
C ASP A 174 8.11 -13.91 -9.38
N ASP A 175 7.65 -12.78 -9.84
CA ASP A 175 8.08 -12.19 -11.12
C ASP A 175 9.42 -11.41 -11.05
N ARG A 176 10.34 -11.75 -10.10
CA ARG A 176 11.67 -11.12 -9.97
C ARG A 176 12.72 -11.76 -10.85
#